data_392b2372da0457272eaac4290772302c
#
_entry.id   392b2372da0457272eaac4290772302c
#
_cell.length_a   1.000
_cell.length_b   1.000
_cell.length_c   1.000
_cell.angle_alpha   90.00
_cell.angle_beta   90.00
_cell.angle_gamma   90.00
#
_symmetry.space_group_name_H-M   'P 1'
#
loop_
_entity.id
_entity.type
_entity.pdbx_description
1 polymer ?
#
loop_
_entity_poly.entity_id
_entity_poly.type
_entity_poly.pdbx_seq_one_letter_code
_entity_poly.pdbx_strand_id
1 'polypeptide(L)'
;SMYLEFSDNNGGYSKTWFSYNTDGEVGKDSRDAHRLMPLMATSRLAAMSFAGDQALDINNLPYDHGSDVDVPLDVMSLQLEDEQYVTGASEVSMSWNTDNLPEHIELTLTDNLTGDVIDLNNELDYTFTTEPKGSFSATYQEAVGIYPLLGDARFTLHTSYGALDNEHEVALPS
;
A
#
# COMPACT_ATOMS: atom_id res chain seq x y z
N SER A 1 5.11 7.65 10.20
CA SER A 1 4.30 7.00 9.17
C SER A 1 4.41 7.75 7.85
N MET A 2 4.18 7.04 6.78
CA MET A 2 4.13 7.60 5.43
C MET A 2 2.88 7.09 4.73
N TYR A 3 2.51 7.70 3.63
CA TYR A 3 1.40 7.23 2.81
C TYR A 3 1.75 7.30 1.33
N LEU A 4 1.06 6.46 0.57
CA LEU A 4 1.00 6.54 -0.88
C LEU A 4 -0.37 7.07 -1.28
N GLU A 5 -0.39 8.02 -2.18
CA GLU A 5 -1.59 8.74 -2.61
C GLU A 5 -1.78 8.52 -4.10
N PHE A 6 -2.98 8.14 -4.49
CA PHE A 6 -3.32 7.73 -5.85
C PHE A 6 -4.47 8.56 -6.36
N SER A 7 -4.37 9.01 -7.61
CA SER A 7 -5.45 9.74 -8.27
C SER A 7 -5.54 9.36 -9.74
N ASP A 8 -6.74 9.42 -10.29
CA ASP A 8 -7.00 9.23 -11.72
C ASP A 8 -7.65 10.47 -12.33
N ASN A 9 -7.93 10.43 -13.64
CA ASN A 9 -8.53 11.57 -14.36
C ASN A 9 -10.05 11.66 -14.21
N ASN A 10 -10.67 10.71 -13.51
CA ASN A 10 -12.11 10.63 -13.33
C ASN A 10 -12.58 11.00 -11.93
N GLY A 11 -11.73 11.72 -11.18
CA GLY A 11 -12.00 12.08 -9.79
C GLY A 11 -11.77 10.96 -8.79
N GLY A 12 -11.21 9.83 -9.23
CA GLY A 12 -10.81 8.75 -8.35
C GLY A 12 -9.65 9.15 -7.46
N TYR A 13 -9.72 8.77 -6.20
CA TYR A 13 -8.71 9.09 -5.21
C TYR A 13 -8.64 7.97 -4.18
N SER A 14 -7.44 7.61 -3.78
CA SER A 14 -7.23 6.64 -2.72
C SER A 14 -5.89 6.90 -2.03
N LYS A 15 -5.79 6.48 -0.79
CA LYS A 15 -4.60 6.67 0.03
C LYS A 15 -4.42 5.42 0.87
N THR A 16 -3.19 4.96 1.02
CA THR A 16 -2.86 3.87 1.92
C THR A 16 -1.66 4.23 2.77
N TRP A 17 -1.66 3.81 4.02
CA TRP A 17 -0.71 4.23 5.05
C TRP A 17 0.19 3.09 5.47
N PHE A 18 1.44 3.45 5.76
CA PHE A 18 2.42 2.56 6.37
C PHE A 18 3.00 3.24 7.60
N SER A 19 2.88 2.59 8.74
CA SER A 19 3.48 3.03 9.99
C SER A 19 4.62 2.10 10.36
N TYR A 20 5.71 2.65 10.87
CA TYR A 20 6.87 1.88 11.34
C TYR A 20 7.02 2.12 12.82
N ASN A 21 6.71 1.11 13.61
CA ASN A 21 6.67 1.22 15.07
C ASN A 21 7.39 0.05 15.74
N THR A 22 7.85 0.28 16.97
CA THR A 22 8.58 -0.74 17.74
C THR A 22 7.71 -1.96 18.08
N ASP A 23 6.40 -1.79 18.06
CA ASP A 23 5.43 -2.88 18.26
C ASP A 23 4.76 -3.33 16.96
N GLY A 24 5.24 -2.85 15.81
CA GLY A 24 4.76 -3.31 14.51
C GLY A 24 5.22 -4.73 14.20
N GLU A 25 4.43 -5.44 13.43
CA GLU A 25 4.69 -6.83 13.04
C GLU A 25 4.61 -6.99 11.52
N VAL A 26 5.30 -7.99 11.02
CA VAL A 26 5.12 -8.45 9.66
C VAL A 26 3.81 -9.24 9.61
N GLY A 27 2.93 -8.90 8.69
CA GLY A 27 1.59 -9.45 8.67
C GLY A 27 0.60 -8.56 9.42
N LYS A 28 -0.57 -9.09 9.73
CA LYS A 28 -1.62 -8.31 10.37
C LYS A 28 -1.41 -8.22 11.88
N ASP A 29 -1.52 -7.01 12.41
CA ASP A 29 -1.49 -6.77 13.85
C ASP A 29 -2.69 -5.91 14.30
N SER A 30 -2.75 -5.62 15.60
CA SER A 30 -3.90 -4.91 16.20
C SER A 30 -3.99 -3.43 15.81
N ARG A 31 -2.95 -2.86 15.23
CA ARG A 31 -2.94 -1.46 14.77
C ARG A 31 -3.25 -1.32 13.29
N ASP A 32 -3.33 -2.44 12.59
CA ASP A 32 -3.73 -2.42 11.19
C ASP A 32 -5.20 -2.08 11.07
N ALA A 33 -5.53 -1.36 10.02
CA ALA A 33 -6.92 -1.04 9.69
C ALA A 33 -7.28 -1.62 8.34
N HIS A 34 -8.40 -2.30 8.29
CA HIS A 34 -8.92 -2.88 7.05
C HIS A 34 -9.35 -1.80 6.07
N ARG A 35 -9.11 -2.07 4.81
CA ARG A 35 -9.65 -1.27 3.71
C ARG A 35 -11.09 -1.68 3.45
N LEU A 36 -12.02 -0.81 3.79
CA LEU A 36 -13.45 -1.05 3.56
C LEU A 36 -13.90 -0.42 2.25
N MET A 37 -14.87 -1.06 1.61
CA MET A 37 -15.50 -0.50 0.42
C MET A 37 -16.51 0.57 0.83
N PRO A 38 -16.45 1.79 0.27
CA PRO A 38 -17.52 2.77 0.46
C PRO A 38 -18.83 2.25 -0.16
N LEU A 39 -19.94 2.45 0.55
CA LEU A 39 -21.24 2.05 0.07
C LEU A 39 -21.67 2.92 -1.13
N MET A 40 -22.44 2.35 -2.04
CA MET A 40 -23.14 3.05 -3.12
C MET A 40 -22.25 3.74 -4.16
N ALA A 41 -20.96 3.54 -4.15
CA ALA A 41 -20.11 4.11 -5.19
C ALA A 41 -20.20 3.30 -6.49
N THR A 42 -20.47 3.98 -7.61
CA THR A 42 -20.57 3.35 -8.92
C THR A 42 -19.21 3.18 -9.60
N SER A 43 -18.26 4.04 -9.28
CA SER A 43 -16.87 3.89 -9.70
C SER A 43 -15.95 4.34 -8.58
N ARG A 44 -14.76 3.79 -8.54
CA ARG A 44 -13.78 4.15 -7.53
C ARG A 44 -12.38 3.73 -7.91
N LEU A 45 -11.44 4.40 -7.30
CA LEU A 45 -10.04 3.97 -7.25
C LEU A 45 -9.79 3.43 -5.84
N ALA A 46 -9.20 2.25 -5.74
CA ALA A 46 -8.91 1.62 -4.46
C ALA A 46 -7.45 1.18 -4.41
N ALA A 47 -6.72 1.66 -3.41
CA ALA A 47 -5.35 1.25 -3.13
C ALA A 47 -5.29 0.64 -1.74
N MET A 48 -4.57 -0.48 -1.60
CA MET A 48 -4.45 -1.19 -0.34
C MET A 48 -3.18 -2.01 -0.30
N SER A 49 -2.63 -2.18 0.88
CA SER A 49 -1.63 -3.20 1.13
C SER A 49 -2.29 -4.49 1.62
N PHE A 50 -1.56 -5.58 1.60
CA PHE A 50 -2.08 -6.87 2.02
C PHE A 50 -1.22 -7.48 3.12
N ALA A 51 -1.88 -8.02 4.12
CA ALA A 51 -1.31 -8.94 5.09
C ALA A 51 -1.96 -10.32 4.82
N GLY A 52 -1.23 -11.20 4.14
CA GLY A 52 -1.83 -12.41 3.60
C GLY A 52 -2.87 -12.05 2.54
N ASP A 53 -4.12 -12.48 2.74
CA ASP A 53 -5.25 -12.17 1.85
C ASP A 53 -6.11 -10.99 2.34
N GLN A 54 -5.70 -10.32 3.42
CA GLN A 54 -6.47 -9.22 4.01
C GLN A 54 -5.98 -7.87 3.50
N ALA A 55 -6.91 -7.08 2.94
CA ALA A 55 -6.64 -5.74 2.48
C ALA A 55 -6.61 -4.75 3.65
N LEU A 56 -5.57 -3.93 3.69
CA LEU A 56 -5.34 -2.96 4.76
C LEU A 56 -5.27 -1.55 4.20
N ASP A 57 -5.88 -0.62 4.91
CA ASP A 57 -5.72 0.82 4.70
C ASP A 57 -4.49 1.35 5.46
N ILE A 58 -4.26 0.80 6.63
CA ILE A 58 -3.09 1.09 7.46
C ILE A 58 -2.38 -0.22 7.75
N ASN A 59 -1.11 -0.29 7.42
CA ASN A 59 -0.25 -1.44 7.71
C ASN A 59 0.86 -0.98 8.67
N ASN A 60 0.86 -1.56 9.85
CA ASN A 60 1.80 -1.22 10.90
C ASN A 60 2.96 -2.22 10.88
N LEU A 61 4.12 -1.74 10.48
CA LEU A 61 5.31 -2.55 10.24
C LEU A 61 6.36 -2.35 11.33
N PRO A 62 7.31 -3.28 11.49
CA PRO A 62 8.38 -3.11 12.47
C PRO A 62 9.19 -1.84 12.21
N TYR A 63 9.56 -1.16 13.30
CA TYR A 63 10.49 -0.03 13.24
C TYR A 63 11.92 -0.49 12.89
N ASP A 64 12.30 -1.66 13.38
CA ASP A 64 13.56 -2.31 13.08
C ASP A 64 13.33 -3.81 12.95
N HIS A 65 13.98 -4.43 11.97
CA HIS A 65 13.80 -5.84 11.70
C HIS A 65 15.12 -6.43 11.20
N GLY A 66 15.35 -7.70 11.53
CA GLY A 66 16.60 -8.37 11.17
C GLY A 66 16.75 -8.72 9.70
N SER A 67 15.69 -8.59 8.92
CA SER A 67 15.69 -8.82 7.47
C SER A 67 14.76 -7.83 6.80
N ASP A 68 14.91 -7.67 5.48
CA ASP A 68 14.04 -6.83 4.68
C ASP A 68 12.61 -7.38 4.69
N VAL A 69 11.65 -6.48 4.53
CA VAL A 69 10.22 -6.83 4.54
C VAL A 69 9.57 -6.41 3.23
N ASP A 70 8.89 -7.36 2.59
CA ASP A 70 8.10 -7.12 1.39
C ASP A 70 6.63 -7.14 1.71
N VAL A 71 5.91 -6.13 1.21
CA VAL A 71 4.46 -6.00 1.40
C VAL A 71 3.79 -5.89 0.05
N PRO A 72 2.83 -6.77 -0.26
CA PRO A 72 2.04 -6.63 -1.47
C PRO A 72 1.15 -5.40 -1.40
N LEU A 73 1.09 -4.65 -2.50
CA LEU A 73 0.26 -3.46 -2.66
C LEU A 73 -0.50 -3.57 -3.97
N ASP A 74 -1.80 -3.38 -3.93
CA ASP A 74 -2.59 -3.38 -5.15
C ASP A 74 -3.37 -2.08 -5.31
N VAL A 75 -3.65 -1.75 -6.57
CA VAL A 75 -4.43 -0.58 -6.95
C VAL A 75 -5.41 -1.02 -8.01
N MET A 76 -6.69 -0.80 -7.74
CA MET A 76 -7.76 -1.20 -8.63
C MET A 76 -8.61 -0.01 -9.04
N SER A 77 -8.89 0.08 -10.33
CA SER A 77 -9.93 0.96 -10.87
C SER A 77 -11.20 0.14 -11.03
N LEU A 78 -12.26 0.49 -10.31
CA LEU A 78 -13.46 -0.31 -10.18
C LEU A 78 -14.66 0.40 -10.77
N GLN A 79 -15.49 -0.34 -11.49
CA GLN A 79 -16.78 0.09 -11.99
C GLN A 79 -17.85 -0.87 -11.47
N LEU A 80 -18.95 -0.33 -10.94
CA LEU A 80 -20.08 -1.14 -10.52
C LEU A 80 -20.95 -1.50 -11.71
N GLU A 81 -21.10 -2.79 -11.98
CA GLU A 81 -21.93 -3.33 -13.07
C GLU A 81 -22.73 -4.54 -12.54
N ASP A 82 -24.05 -4.45 -12.54
CA ASP A 82 -24.95 -5.55 -12.12
C ASP A 82 -24.52 -6.20 -10.80
N GLU A 83 -24.33 -5.38 -9.76
CA GLU A 83 -23.93 -5.83 -8.41
C GLU A 83 -22.54 -6.45 -8.36
N GLN A 84 -21.73 -6.28 -9.43
CA GLN A 84 -20.32 -6.69 -9.45
C GLN A 84 -19.45 -5.45 -9.60
N TYR A 85 -18.30 -5.45 -8.90
CA TYR A 85 -17.24 -4.52 -9.22
C TYR A 85 -16.32 -5.16 -10.25
N VAL A 86 -16.19 -4.47 -11.37
CA VAL A 86 -15.34 -4.91 -12.48
C VAL A 86 -14.08 -4.07 -12.47
N THR A 87 -12.93 -4.73 -12.50
CA THR A 87 -11.65 -4.02 -12.59
C THR A 87 -11.37 -3.60 -14.02
N GLY A 88 -10.84 -2.42 -14.19
CA GLY A 88 -10.55 -1.86 -15.51
C GLY A 88 -9.21 -1.17 -15.61
N ALA A 89 -8.89 -0.73 -16.82
CA ALA A 89 -7.70 0.04 -17.12
C ALA A 89 -7.97 1.53 -16.89
N SER A 90 -7.13 2.16 -16.09
CA SER A 90 -7.18 3.59 -15.80
C SER A 90 -5.78 4.11 -15.57
N GLU A 91 -5.45 5.27 -16.12
CA GLU A 91 -4.18 5.91 -15.82
C GLU A 91 -4.22 6.52 -14.43
N VAL A 92 -3.26 6.16 -13.60
CA VAL A 92 -3.18 6.56 -12.19
C VAL A 92 -1.85 7.24 -11.93
N SER A 93 -1.92 8.37 -11.24
CA SER A 93 -0.75 9.05 -10.71
C SER A 93 -0.61 8.72 -9.23
N MET A 94 0.58 8.30 -8.84
CA MET A 94 0.93 7.99 -7.47
C MET A 94 1.99 8.98 -6.99
N SER A 95 1.80 9.48 -5.78
CA SER A 95 2.76 10.34 -5.11
C SER A 95 2.89 9.96 -3.64
N TRP A 96 3.94 10.41 -3.01
CA TRP A 96 4.24 10.07 -1.61
C TRP A 96 5.11 11.15 -0.97
N ASN A 97 5.24 11.05 0.35
CA ASN A 97 6.11 11.91 1.13
C ASN A 97 6.81 11.06 2.19
N THR A 98 8.14 11.08 2.18
CA THR A 98 8.98 10.30 3.11
C THR A 98 9.57 11.14 4.24
N ASP A 99 9.12 12.38 4.45
CA ASP A 99 9.69 13.27 5.47
C ASP A 99 9.58 12.71 6.88
N ASN A 100 8.55 11.92 7.15
CA ASN A 100 8.31 11.31 8.45
C ASN A 100 8.79 9.86 8.53
N LEU A 101 9.53 9.40 7.53
CA LEU A 101 10.10 8.05 7.53
C LEU A 101 11.37 8.05 8.39
N PRO A 102 11.56 7.03 9.27
CA PRO A 102 12.81 6.90 10.01
C PRO A 102 14.04 6.85 9.09
N GLU A 103 15.14 7.48 9.49
CA GLU A 103 16.31 7.63 8.62
C GLU A 103 16.97 6.31 8.21
N HIS A 104 16.85 5.28 9.02
CA HIS A 104 17.41 3.97 8.73
C HIS A 104 16.54 3.12 7.80
N ILE A 105 15.36 3.60 7.41
CA ILE A 105 14.44 2.87 6.54
C ILE A 105 14.54 3.41 5.13
N GLU A 106 14.77 2.49 4.19
CA GLU A 106 14.74 2.78 2.77
C GLU A 106 13.61 1.98 2.12
N LEU A 107 12.86 2.64 1.24
CA LEU A 107 11.72 2.05 0.56
C LEU A 107 11.93 2.02 -0.93
N THR A 108 11.71 0.86 -1.52
CA THR A 108 11.56 0.71 -2.96
C THR A 108 10.21 0.10 -3.28
N LEU A 109 9.67 0.47 -4.42
CA LEU A 109 8.42 -0.06 -4.91
C LEU A 109 8.69 -0.73 -6.26
N THR A 110 8.39 -2.00 -6.37
CA THR A 110 8.50 -2.72 -7.63
C THR A 110 7.13 -2.81 -8.28
N ASP A 111 7.02 -2.34 -9.52
CA ASP A 111 5.86 -2.58 -10.36
C ASP A 111 6.00 -3.99 -10.94
N ASN A 112 5.24 -4.94 -10.43
CA ASN A 112 5.36 -6.34 -10.81
C ASN A 112 4.94 -6.63 -12.24
N LEU A 113 4.18 -5.72 -12.86
CA LEU A 113 3.79 -5.87 -14.25
C LEU A 113 4.88 -5.40 -15.21
N THR A 114 5.45 -4.22 -14.95
CA THR A 114 6.43 -3.60 -15.87
C THR A 114 7.87 -3.95 -15.54
N GLY A 115 8.13 -4.36 -14.29
CA GLY A 115 9.47 -4.57 -13.77
C GLY A 115 10.17 -3.29 -13.32
N ASP A 116 9.50 -2.13 -13.38
CA ASP A 116 10.06 -0.87 -12.90
C ASP A 116 10.30 -0.95 -11.39
N VAL A 117 11.43 -0.42 -10.95
CA VAL A 117 11.77 -0.28 -9.54
C VAL A 117 11.88 1.20 -9.23
N ILE A 118 11.06 1.66 -8.30
CA ILE A 118 10.95 3.07 -7.93
C ILE A 118 11.58 3.25 -6.54
N ASP A 119 12.58 4.12 -6.45
CA ASP A 119 13.21 4.49 -5.17
C ASP A 119 12.39 5.60 -4.51
N LEU A 120 11.58 5.25 -3.53
CA LEU A 120 10.67 6.20 -2.89
C LEU A 120 11.41 7.26 -2.06
N ASN A 121 12.64 7.01 -1.67
CA ASN A 121 13.44 7.99 -0.91
C ASN A 121 13.97 9.12 -1.80
N ASN A 122 14.13 8.88 -3.10
CA ASN A 122 14.73 9.83 -4.03
C ASN A 122 13.81 10.29 -5.16
N GLU A 123 12.75 9.54 -5.46
CA GLU A 123 11.74 9.89 -6.45
C GLU A 123 10.50 10.43 -5.76
N LEU A 124 9.66 11.16 -6.47
CA LEU A 124 8.50 11.86 -5.90
C LEU A 124 7.17 11.33 -6.40
N ASP A 125 7.15 10.73 -7.58
CA ASP A 125 5.91 10.28 -8.20
C ASP A 125 6.16 9.14 -9.20
N TYR A 126 5.07 8.47 -9.57
CA TYR A 126 5.07 7.42 -10.57
C TYR A 126 3.69 7.35 -11.21
N THR A 127 3.64 7.21 -12.53
CA THR A 127 2.37 7.08 -13.28
C THR A 127 2.31 5.69 -13.90
N PHE A 128 1.16 5.05 -13.80
CA PHE A 128 0.94 3.71 -14.35
C PHE A 128 -0.51 3.54 -14.79
N THR A 129 -0.78 2.49 -15.54
CA THR A 129 -2.14 2.11 -15.93
C THR A 129 -2.54 0.85 -15.19
N THR A 130 -3.71 0.87 -14.53
CA THR A 130 -4.24 -0.32 -13.86
C THR A 130 -4.67 -1.36 -14.88
N GLU A 131 -4.73 -2.63 -14.44
CA GLU A 131 -5.13 -3.74 -15.29
C GLU A 131 -6.53 -4.24 -14.99
N PRO A 132 -7.27 -4.67 -16.01
CA PRO A 132 -8.42 -5.54 -15.80
C PRO A 132 -7.96 -6.87 -15.21
N LYS A 133 -8.54 -7.24 -14.07
CA LYS A 133 -8.22 -8.48 -13.34
C LYS A 133 -9.45 -9.32 -13.07
N GLY A 134 -10.57 -9.05 -13.74
CA GLY A 134 -11.83 -9.69 -13.47
C GLY A 134 -12.73 -8.86 -12.57
N SER A 135 -13.59 -9.52 -11.84
CA SER A 135 -14.64 -8.88 -11.05
C SER A 135 -14.85 -9.60 -9.72
N PHE A 136 -15.54 -8.92 -8.81
CA PHE A 136 -15.98 -9.52 -7.55
C PHE A 136 -17.33 -8.91 -7.16
N SER A 137 -18.06 -9.65 -6.31
CA SER A 137 -19.39 -9.19 -5.86
C SER A 137 -19.30 -7.89 -5.10
N ALA A 138 -20.21 -6.95 -5.40
CA ALA A 138 -20.34 -5.71 -4.64
C ALA A 138 -20.80 -5.96 -3.20
N THR A 139 -21.32 -7.16 -2.89
CA THR A 139 -21.69 -7.58 -1.54
C THR A 139 -20.55 -8.28 -0.80
N TYR A 140 -19.38 -8.38 -1.40
CA TYR A 140 -18.20 -8.99 -0.80
C TYR A 140 -17.90 -8.39 0.58
N GLN A 141 -18.05 -7.08 0.70
CA GLN A 141 -17.83 -6.36 1.95
C GLN A 141 -18.78 -6.85 3.06
N GLU A 142 -20.04 -7.16 2.74
CA GLU A 142 -20.99 -7.66 3.73
C GLU A 142 -20.55 -9.01 4.29
N ALA A 143 -19.93 -9.83 3.46
CA ALA A 143 -19.48 -11.16 3.86
C ALA A 143 -18.14 -11.14 4.59
N VAL A 144 -17.17 -10.35 4.12
CA VAL A 144 -15.80 -10.37 4.64
C VAL A 144 -15.27 -9.00 5.06
N GLY A 145 -15.95 -7.91 4.70
CA GLY A 145 -15.64 -6.55 5.13
C GLY A 145 -14.43 -5.90 4.47
N ILE A 146 -13.81 -6.53 3.48
CA ILE A 146 -12.55 -6.06 2.88
C ILE A 146 -12.55 -6.27 1.36
N TYR A 147 -11.58 -5.64 0.66
CA TYR A 147 -11.33 -5.90 -0.75
C TYR A 147 -10.63 -7.25 -0.94
N PRO A 148 -10.94 -7.99 -2.00
CA PRO A 148 -10.22 -9.21 -2.33
C PRO A 148 -8.89 -8.91 -3.03
N LEU A 149 -7.92 -9.80 -2.87
CA LEU A 149 -6.75 -9.85 -3.72
C LEU A 149 -7.10 -10.65 -4.98
N LEU A 150 -7.12 -9.97 -6.13
CA LEU A 150 -7.41 -10.59 -7.43
C LEU A 150 -6.09 -10.86 -8.14
N GLY A 151 -5.70 -12.14 -8.23
CA GLY A 151 -4.43 -12.52 -8.83
C GLY A 151 -3.24 -11.99 -8.03
N ASP A 152 -2.18 -11.59 -8.73
CA ASP A 152 -1.00 -11.02 -8.11
C ASP A 152 -1.19 -9.53 -7.85
N ALA A 153 -0.65 -9.04 -6.73
CA ALA A 153 -0.63 -7.61 -6.45
C ALA A 153 0.19 -6.86 -7.50
N ARG A 154 -0.25 -5.67 -7.89
CA ARG A 154 0.45 -4.86 -8.88
C ARG A 154 1.87 -4.49 -8.42
N PHE A 155 2.03 -4.19 -7.15
CA PHE A 155 3.29 -3.71 -6.59
C PHE A 155 3.75 -4.54 -5.42
N THR A 156 5.05 -4.49 -5.18
CA THR A 156 5.66 -4.94 -3.93
C THR A 156 6.39 -3.76 -3.32
N LEU A 157 5.99 -3.39 -2.09
CA LEU A 157 6.71 -2.40 -1.30
C LEU A 157 7.80 -3.14 -0.52
N HIS A 158 9.05 -2.80 -0.82
CA HIS A 158 10.22 -3.39 -0.18
C HIS A 158 10.79 -2.43 0.84
N THR A 159 10.83 -2.84 2.09
CA THR A 159 11.46 -2.09 3.17
C THR A 159 12.82 -2.68 3.50
N SER A 160 13.86 -1.87 3.40
CA SER A 160 15.21 -2.20 3.86
C SER A 160 15.49 -1.47 5.16
N TYR A 161 16.02 -2.20 6.14
CA TYR A 161 16.38 -1.66 7.43
C TYR A 161 17.90 -1.51 7.49
N GLY A 162 18.35 -0.26 7.51
CA GLY A 162 19.76 0.05 7.76
C GLY A 162 20.10 -0.07 9.24
N ALA A 163 21.36 0.16 9.56
CA ALA A 163 21.76 0.22 10.95
C ALA A 163 21.11 1.42 11.63
N LEU A 164 20.65 1.22 12.85
CA LEU A 164 20.19 2.32 13.69
C LEU A 164 21.35 3.27 13.96
N ASP A 165 21.05 4.58 13.98
CA ASP A 165 22.04 5.58 14.34
C ASP A 165 22.29 5.54 15.83
N ASN A 166 23.44 4.97 16.21
CA ASN A 166 23.86 4.86 17.60
C ASN A 166 24.81 6.00 18.04
N GLU A 167 25.03 7.00 17.18
CA GLU A 167 25.91 8.12 17.52
C GLU A 167 25.44 8.85 18.77
N HIS A 168 24.15 9.01 18.94
CA HIS A 168 23.59 9.63 20.13
C HIS A 168 23.85 8.81 21.39
N GLU A 169 23.77 7.50 21.29
CA GLU A 169 24.06 6.61 22.43
C GLU A 169 25.54 6.63 22.78
N VAL A 170 26.39 6.62 21.76
CA VAL A 170 27.85 6.67 21.94
C VAL A 170 28.30 8.04 22.42
N ALA A 171 27.65 9.11 21.94
CA ALA A 171 27.99 10.49 22.29
C ALA A 171 27.44 10.92 23.64
N LEU A 172 26.57 10.15 24.28
CA LEU A 172 26.07 10.48 25.60
C LEU A 172 27.20 10.44 26.61
N PRO A 173 27.24 11.43 27.49
CA PRO A 173 28.29 11.48 28.50
C PRO A 173 28.26 10.21 29.34
N SER A 174 29.40 9.67 29.45
CA SER A 174 29.60 8.54 30.34
C SER A 174 29.67 9.01 31.77
#